data_a042b29fc8d46002486fd8c67da21e10
#
_entry.id   a042b29fc8d46002486fd8c67da21e10
#
_cell.length_a   1.000
_cell.length_b   1.000
_cell.length_c   1.000
_cell.angle_alpha   90.00
_cell.angle_beta   90.00
_cell.angle_gamma   90.00
#
_symmetry.space_group_name_H-M   'P 1'
#
loop_
_entity.id
_entity.type
_entity.pdbx_description
1 polymer ?
#
loop_
_entity_poly.entity_id
_entity_poly.type
_entity_poly.pdbx_seq_one_letter_code
_entity_poly.pdbx_strand_id
1 'polypeptide(L)'
;MVTMKKLIPLVAIAALTGCGGSSASTDTTVAPDTTQAAASAPTNPNAKVGTVTVDVTVGDNTGEGRREEVALGSQVTLNITNPAADDEFHLHGYDLSLGETNKGETASITFTADKAGEFEVESHMSEELILTIVVK
;
A
#
# COMPACT_ATOMS: atom_id res chain seq x y z
N MET A 1 1.11 -17.61 -43.35
CA MET A 1 1.95 -16.63 -44.01
C MET A 1 1.07 -15.47 -44.47
N VAL A 2 0.76 -14.53 -43.60
CA VAL A 2 0.21 -13.21 -43.99
C VAL A 2 0.67 -12.21 -42.93
N THR A 3 1.59 -11.35 -43.36
CA THR A 3 2.16 -10.24 -42.59
C THR A 3 1.27 -9.02 -42.79
N MET A 4 0.67 -8.49 -41.74
CA MET A 4 0.01 -7.18 -41.77
C MET A 4 0.81 -6.16 -40.99
N LYS A 5 1.56 -5.33 -41.68
CA LYS A 5 2.15 -4.08 -41.22
C LYS A 5 1.02 -3.05 -41.06
N LYS A 6 0.83 -2.51 -39.83
CA LYS A 6 0.00 -1.32 -39.61
C LYS A 6 0.90 -0.10 -39.42
N LEU A 7 0.71 0.87 -40.33
CA LEU A 7 1.32 2.19 -40.31
C LEU A 7 0.78 3.03 -39.12
N ILE A 8 1.70 3.80 -38.54
CA ILE A 8 1.42 4.83 -37.53
C ILE A 8 1.33 6.17 -38.26
N PRO A 9 0.31 6.99 -38.07
CA PRO A 9 0.37 8.40 -38.46
C PRO A 9 0.92 9.26 -37.32
N LEU A 10 1.96 10.00 -37.67
CA LEU A 10 2.58 11.08 -36.93
C LEU A 10 1.65 12.31 -36.97
N VAL A 11 1.23 12.82 -35.81
CA VAL A 11 0.56 14.13 -35.71
C VAL A 11 1.42 15.06 -34.86
N ALA A 12 1.96 16.08 -35.51
CA ALA A 12 2.63 17.22 -34.92
C ALA A 12 1.63 18.38 -34.79
N ILE A 13 1.49 19.00 -33.60
CA ILE A 13 0.84 20.30 -33.41
C ILE A 13 1.62 21.10 -32.36
N ALA A 14 2.32 22.06 -32.80
CA ALA A 14 2.39 23.50 -32.61
C ALA A 14 2.31 24.08 -31.18
N ALA A 15 3.38 24.82 -30.89
CA ALA A 15 3.55 25.75 -29.76
C ALA A 15 2.63 26.95 -29.83
N LEU A 16 2.13 27.41 -28.65
CA LEU A 16 1.71 28.80 -28.45
C LEU A 16 2.38 29.36 -27.18
N THR A 17 3.27 30.31 -27.43
CA THR A 17 3.81 31.27 -26.47
C THR A 17 2.74 32.31 -26.11
N GLY A 18 2.53 32.52 -24.82
CA GLY A 18 1.72 33.62 -24.28
C GLY A 18 2.42 34.24 -23.08
N CYS A 19 3.08 35.39 -23.33
CA CYS A 19 3.71 36.25 -22.35
C CYS A 19 2.69 37.25 -21.81
N GLY A 20 2.73 37.60 -20.51
CA GLY A 20 2.14 38.87 -20.07
C GLY A 20 1.58 38.91 -18.65
N GLY A 21 2.19 39.74 -17.80
CA GLY A 21 1.49 40.58 -16.86
C GLY A 21 1.76 40.36 -15.38
N SER A 22 2.71 41.12 -14.86
CA SER A 22 2.84 41.50 -13.44
C SER A 22 1.60 42.24 -12.93
N SER A 23 1.13 41.91 -11.74
CA SER A 23 0.64 42.91 -10.77
C SER A 23 0.60 42.29 -9.37
N ALA A 24 1.31 42.92 -8.48
CA ALA A 24 1.25 42.71 -7.05
C ALA A 24 -0.10 43.18 -6.47
N SER A 25 -0.70 42.36 -5.63
CA SER A 25 -1.66 42.84 -4.63
C SER A 25 -1.57 41.93 -3.42
N THR A 26 -1.09 42.50 -2.36
CA THR A 26 -1.19 42.01 -0.98
C THR A 26 -2.66 41.96 -0.60
N ASP A 27 -3.17 40.77 -0.29
CA ASP A 27 -4.35 40.64 0.54
C ASP A 27 -4.19 39.48 1.51
N THR A 28 -4.21 39.85 2.77
CA THR A 28 -4.15 39.00 3.94
C THR A 28 -5.52 38.36 4.09
N THR A 29 -5.65 37.08 3.72
CA THR A 29 -6.87 36.32 4.03
C THR A 29 -6.48 35.11 4.86
N VAL A 30 -6.94 35.19 6.09
CA VAL A 30 -6.97 34.21 7.16
C VAL A 30 -7.24 32.80 6.61
N ALA A 31 -6.30 31.88 6.85
CA ALA A 31 -6.51 30.45 6.66
C ALA A 31 -7.59 29.98 7.64
N PRO A 32 -8.56 29.17 7.22
CA PRO A 32 -9.36 28.42 8.16
C PRO A 32 -8.46 27.34 8.79
N ASP A 33 -8.26 27.47 10.09
CA ASP A 33 -7.71 26.46 10.97
C ASP A 33 -8.59 25.20 10.86
N THR A 34 -8.20 24.30 9.96
CA THR A 34 -8.74 22.95 9.96
C THR A 34 -7.98 22.18 11.04
N THR A 35 -8.47 22.32 12.26
CA THR A 35 -8.13 21.41 13.34
C THR A 35 -8.54 20.01 12.92
N GLN A 36 -7.64 19.32 12.23
CA GLN A 36 -7.73 17.88 12.03
C GLN A 36 -7.57 17.27 13.42
N ALA A 37 -8.70 16.89 13.99
CA ALA A 37 -8.73 16.11 15.21
C ALA A 37 -7.88 14.86 14.95
N ALA A 38 -6.70 14.83 15.54
CA ALA A 38 -5.92 13.61 15.68
C ALA A 38 -6.81 12.65 16.46
N ALA A 39 -7.37 11.67 15.76
CA ALA A 39 -7.99 10.53 16.41
C ALA A 39 -6.90 9.88 17.27
N SER A 40 -7.03 10.03 18.57
CA SER A 40 -6.17 9.36 19.53
C SER A 40 -6.40 7.86 19.34
N ALA A 41 -5.51 7.19 18.61
CA ALA A 41 -5.48 5.75 18.53
C ALA A 41 -5.37 5.21 19.96
N PRO A 42 -6.13 4.17 20.33
CA PRO A 42 -6.00 3.52 21.62
C PRO A 42 -4.60 2.91 21.71
N THR A 43 -3.74 3.58 22.42
CA THR A 43 -2.40 3.07 22.74
C THR A 43 -2.58 1.86 23.66
N ASN A 44 -2.31 0.68 23.14
CA ASN A 44 -2.17 -0.49 24.00
C ASN A 44 -0.84 -0.34 24.78
N PRO A 45 -0.86 -0.07 26.11
CA PRO A 45 0.35 0.20 26.88
C PRO A 45 1.25 -1.03 27.04
N ASN A 46 0.83 -2.18 26.49
CA ASN A 46 1.56 -3.45 26.61
C ASN A 46 2.18 -3.93 25.29
N ALA A 47 1.99 -3.22 24.19
CA ALA A 47 2.63 -3.57 22.92
C ALA A 47 4.11 -3.15 22.97
N LYS A 48 5.00 -4.12 23.01
CA LYS A 48 6.45 -3.88 23.01
C LYS A 48 6.93 -3.65 21.58
N VAL A 49 7.47 -2.47 21.32
CA VAL A 49 8.20 -2.21 20.05
C VAL A 49 9.33 -3.22 19.90
N GLY A 50 9.39 -3.86 18.75
CA GLY A 50 10.40 -4.89 18.46
C GLY A 50 10.33 -5.39 17.04
N THR A 51 10.92 -6.55 16.80
CA THR A 51 10.79 -7.26 15.53
C THR A 51 9.67 -8.29 15.64
N VAL A 52 8.73 -8.26 14.71
CA VAL A 52 7.60 -9.17 14.59
C VAL A 52 7.71 -9.91 13.27
N THR A 53 7.60 -11.24 13.29
CA THR A 53 7.48 -12.05 12.08
C THR A 53 6.07 -12.61 11.99
N VAL A 54 5.44 -12.41 10.85
CA VAL A 54 4.09 -12.89 10.53
C VAL A 54 4.21 -13.89 9.39
N ASP A 55 3.96 -15.16 9.67
CA ASP A 55 3.98 -16.24 8.69
C ASP A 55 2.55 -16.64 8.32
N VAL A 56 2.25 -16.68 7.02
CA VAL A 56 0.92 -16.94 6.49
C VAL A 56 0.98 -17.97 5.38
N THR A 57 0.07 -18.93 5.42
CA THR A 57 -0.19 -19.85 4.32
C THR A 57 -1.60 -19.62 3.80
N VAL A 58 -1.72 -19.28 2.52
CA VAL A 58 -3.02 -19.01 1.88
C VAL A 58 -3.90 -20.26 1.95
N GLY A 59 -5.16 -20.08 2.36
CA GLY A 59 -6.10 -21.17 2.58
C GLY A 59 -5.98 -21.85 3.95
N ASP A 60 -4.97 -21.47 4.75
CA ASP A 60 -4.81 -21.94 6.12
C ASP A 60 -4.83 -20.75 7.08
N ASN A 61 -5.98 -20.53 7.74
CA ASN A 61 -6.18 -19.42 8.67
C ASN A 61 -5.91 -18.03 8.02
N THR A 62 -6.53 -17.77 6.88
CA THR A 62 -6.55 -16.49 6.16
C THR A 62 -7.97 -15.91 6.08
N GLY A 63 -8.09 -14.66 5.62
CA GLY A 63 -9.35 -13.97 5.40
C GLY A 63 -9.69 -12.94 6.49
N GLU A 64 -10.93 -12.45 6.46
CA GLU A 64 -11.41 -11.33 7.29
C GLU A 64 -11.22 -11.51 8.80
N GLY A 65 -11.20 -12.75 9.26
CA GLY A 65 -11.00 -13.08 10.68
C GLY A 65 -9.55 -13.08 11.13
N ARG A 66 -8.58 -13.07 10.21
CA ARG A 66 -7.16 -13.07 10.53
C ARG A 66 -6.66 -11.67 10.81
N ARG A 67 -6.28 -11.40 12.05
CA ARG A 67 -5.77 -10.08 12.49
C ARG A 67 -4.48 -10.26 13.26
N GLU A 68 -3.45 -9.50 12.90
CA GLU A 68 -2.16 -9.48 13.57
C GLU A 68 -1.92 -8.12 14.23
N GLU A 69 -1.82 -8.10 15.54
CA GLU A 69 -1.59 -6.88 16.32
C GLU A 69 -0.10 -6.57 16.44
N VAL A 70 0.28 -5.38 16.05
CA VAL A 70 1.67 -4.92 16.02
C VAL A 70 1.81 -3.60 16.76
N ALA A 71 2.85 -3.44 17.58
CA ALA A 71 3.14 -2.15 18.20
C ALA A 71 3.63 -1.12 17.19
N LEU A 72 3.15 0.11 17.29
CA LEU A 72 3.64 1.24 16.51
C LEU A 72 5.16 1.38 16.67
N GLY A 73 5.87 1.49 15.57
CA GLY A 73 7.35 1.56 15.52
C GLY A 73 8.05 0.21 15.45
N SER A 74 7.33 -0.91 15.44
CA SER A 74 7.92 -2.23 15.27
C SER A 74 8.38 -2.47 13.84
N GLN A 75 9.44 -3.27 13.69
CA GLN A 75 9.82 -3.84 12.40
C GLN A 75 9.05 -5.13 12.17
N VAL A 76 8.31 -5.19 11.07
CA VAL A 76 7.48 -6.35 10.72
C VAL A 76 8.09 -7.05 9.50
N THR A 77 8.29 -8.35 9.62
CA THR A 77 8.58 -9.23 8.48
C THR A 77 7.33 -10.05 8.19
N LEU A 78 6.76 -9.87 7.02
CA LEU A 78 5.60 -10.60 6.53
C LEU A 78 6.05 -11.62 5.49
N ASN A 79 5.76 -12.89 5.74
CA ASN A 79 6.04 -14.02 4.87
C ASN A 79 4.71 -14.66 4.45
N ILE A 80 4.45 -14.76 3.15
CA ILE A 80 3.21 -15.36 2.64
C ILE A 80 3.55 -16.44 1.62
N THR A 81 2.94 -17.60 1.77
CA THR A 81 3.07 -18.72 0.84
C THR A 81 1.69 -19.11 0.31
N ASN A 82 1.53 -19.13 -1.03
CA ASN A 82 0.36 -19.73 -1.66
C ASN A 82 0.68 -21.12 -2.20
N PRO A 83 0.21 -22.22 -1.53
CA PRO A 83 0.51 -23.56 -1.97
C PRO A 83 -0.33 -24.02 -3.17
N ALA A 84 -1.34 -23.23 -3.56
CA ALA A 84 -2.30 -23.62 -4.59
C ALA A 84 -2.00 -23.03 -5.97
N ALA A 85 -1.48 -21.79 -6.03
CA ALA A 85 -1.28 -21.03 -7.26
C ALA A 85 -0.10 -20.07 -7.16
N ASP A 86 0.32 -19.53 -8.32
CA ASP A 86 1.15 -18.34 -8.38
C ASP A 86 0.32 -17.15 -7.89
N ASP A 87 0.95 -16.17 -7.22
CA ASP A 87 0.25 -15.04 -6.62
C ASP A 87 1.13 -13.79 -6.54
N GLU A 88 0.49 -12.65 -6.29
CA GLU A 88 1.11 -11.39 -5.90
C GLU A 88 0.33 -10.81 -4.72
N PHE A 89 1.03 -10.37 -3.68
CA PHE A 89 0.39 -9.82 -2.48
C PHE A 89 0.70 -8.35 -2.32
N HIS A 90 -0.31 -7.59 -1.87
CA HIS A 90 -0.20 -6.17 -1.64
C HIS A 90 -0.65 -5.80 -0.22
N LEU A 91 0.17 -4.99 0.47
CA LEU A 91 -0.16 -4.40 1.77
C LEU A 91 -0.68 -2.98 1.57
N HIS A 92 -1.98 -2.81 1.69
CA HIS A 92 -2.66 -1.52 1.55
C HIS A 92 -2.27 -0.54 2.66
N GLY A 93 -2.27 0.77 2.33
CA GLY A 93 -1.91 1.84 3.26
C GLY A 93 -0.42 2.05 3.48
N TYR A 94 0.39 1.01 3.30
CA TYR A 94 1.84 1.08 3.16
C TYR A 94 2.28 1.13 1.70
N ASP A 95 1.38 0.76 0.78
CA ASP A 95 1.61 0.73 -0.66
C ASP A 95 2.81 -0.17 -1.04
N LEU A 96 2.85 -1.35 -0.43
CA LEU A 96 3.92 -2.32 -0.59
C LEU A 96 3.42 -3.58 -1.31
N SER A 97 4.08 -3.91 -2.44
CA SER A 97 3.91 -5.21 -3.10
C SER A 97 5.00 -6.18 -2.64
N LEU A 98 4.63 -7.43 -2.42
CA LEU A 98 5.56 -8.51 -2.15
C LEU A 98 6.13 -9.12 -3.45
N GLY A 99 5.66 -8.64 -4.60
CA GLY A 99 6.05 -9.12 -5.92
C GLY A 99 5.37 -10.43 -6.32
N GLU A 100 5.55 -10.78 -7.60
CA GLU A 100 5.07 -12.05 -8.14
C GLU A 100 5.82 -13.23 -7.51
N THR A 101 5.08 -14.24 -7.09
CA THR A 101 5.60 -15.42 -6.38
C THR A 101 5.01 -16.67 -6.99
N ASN A 102 5.86 -17.66 -7.31
CA ASN A 102 5.38 -18.93 -7.86
C ASN A 102 4.68 -19.76 -6.78
N LYS A 103 3.81 -20.62 -7.23
CA LYS A 103 3.12 -21.61 -6.39
C LYS A 103 4.08 -22.32 -5.43
N GLY A 104 3.78 -22.22 -4.15
CA GLY A 104 4.52 -22.87 -3.07
C GLY A 104 5.81 -22.15 -2.66
N GLU A 105 6.18 -21.07 -3.33
CA GLU A 105 7.26 -20.17 -2.88
C GLU A 105 6.73 -19.18 -1.83
N THR A 106 7.64 -18.64 -1.04
CA THR A 106 7.31 -17.66 0.00
C THR A 106 7.68 -16.26 -0.48
N ALA A 107 6.70 -15.38 -0.61
CA ALA A 107 6.91 -13.96 -0.73
C ALA A 107 7.27 -13.38 0.64
N SER A 108 8.25 -12.48 0.72
CA SER A 108 8.69 -11.89 1.97
C SER A 108 8.95 -10.40 1.83
N ILE A 109 8.45 -9.60 2.78
CA ILE A 109 8.74 -8.18 2.87
C ILE A 109 8.95 -7.77 4.31
N THR A 110 9.86 -6.81 4.52
CA THR A 110 10.09 -6.22 5.84
C THR A 110 9.82 -4.72 5.78
N PHE A 111 9.02 -4.21 6.72
CA PHE A 111 8.68 -2.80 6.81
C PHE A 111 8.62 -2.34 8.27
N THR A 112 8.61 -1.03 8.49
CA THR A 112 8.38 -0.45 9.82
C THR A 112 6.91 -0.07 9.97
N ALA A 113 6.27 -0.53 11.03
CA ALA A 113 4.88 -0.19 11.36
C ALA A 113 4.79 1.24 11.92
N ASP A 114 4.99 2.25 11.07
CA ASP A 114 5.11 3.67 11.44
C ASP A 114 3.79 4.45 11.42
N LYS A 115 2.70 3.79 11.04
CA LYS A 115 1.35 4.37 10.98
C LYS A 115 0.41 3.53 11.83
N ALA A 116 -0.29 4.15 12.79
CA ALA A 116 -1.36 3.49 13.52
C ALA A 116 -2.59 3.30 12.63
N GLY A 117 -3.26 2.16 12.74
CA GLY A 117 -4.44 1.83 11.93
C GLY A 117 -4.57 0.36 11.60
N GLU A 118 -5.47 0.06 10.69
CA GLU A 118 -5.71 -1.27 10.14
C GLU A 118 -5.29 -1.28 8.68
N PHE A 119 -4.49 -2.27 8.31
CA PHE A 119 -3.87 -2.39 6.99
C PHE A 119 -4.14 -3.78 6.43
N GLU A 120 -4.80 -3.83 5.31
CA GLU A 120 -5.21 -5.07 4.65
C GLU A 120 -4.10 -5.61 3.76
N VAL A 121 -3.92 -6.91 3.81
CA VAL A 121 -3.06 -7.65 2.89
C VAL A 121 -3.96 -8.47 1.99
N GLU A 122 -3.87 -8.24 0.70
CA GLU A 122 -4.72 -8.87 -0.32
C GLU A 122 -3.89 -9.62 -1.35
N SER A 123 -4.48 -10.68 -1.91
CA SER A 123 -3.99 -11.34 -3.13
C SER A 123 -4.49 -10.57 -4.35
N HIS A 124 -3.61 -10.20 -5.26
CA HIS A 124 -3.99 -9.57 -6.52
C HIS A 124 -4.58 -10.55 -7.54
N MET A 125 -4.26 -11.84 -7.40
CA MET A 125 -4.74 -12.87 -8.35
C MET A 125 -6.17 -13.32 -8.03
N SER A 126 -6.52 -13.43 -6.74
CA SER A 126 -7.85 -13.87 -6.30
C SER A 126 -8.73 -12.75 -5.77
N GLU A 127 -8.18 -11.56 -5.54
CA GLU A 127 -8.83 -10.41 -4.88
C GLU A 127 -9.34 -10.77 -3.46
N GLU A 128 -8.69 -11.74 -2.83
CA GLU A 128 -9.05 -12.19 -1.48
C GLU A 128 -8.23 -11.45 -0.42
N LEU A 129 -8.92 -11.06 0.66
CA LEU A 129 -8.28 -10.58 1.87
C LEU A 129 -7.53 -11.73 2.55
N ILE A 130 -6.23 -11.57 2.74
CA ILE A 130 -5.37 -12.58 3.37
C ILE A 130 -5.33 -12.39 4.89
N LEU A 131 -5.08 -11.18 5.34
CA LEU A 131 -5.11 -10.79 6.74
C LEU A 131 -5.18 -9.27 6.89
N THR A 132 -5.47 -8.83 8.13
CA THR A 132 -5.38 -7.42 8.52
C THR A 132 -4.26 -7.25 9.55
N ILE A 133 -3.32 -6.34 9.30
CA ILE A 133 -2.32 -5.90 10.28
C ILE A 133 -2.89 -4.71 11.06
N VAL A 134 -2.95 -4.83 12.37
CA VAL A 134 -3.48 -3.80 13.28
C VAL A 134 -2.32 -3.17 14.03
N VAL A 135 -1.97 -1.94 13.69
CA VAL A 135 -0.88 -1.18 14.32
C VAL A 135 -1.45 -0.27 15.40
N LYS A 136 -0.99 -0.39 16.63
CA LYS A 136 -1.48 0.38 17.79
C LYS A 136 -0.42 0.62 18.88
#